data_d88ccd42bc267998e01ecb9c69e967b6
#
_entry.id   d88ccd42bc267998e01ecb9c69e967b6
#
_cell.length_a   1.000
_cell.length_b   1.000
_cell.length_c   1.000
_cell.angle_alpha   90.00
_cell.angle_beta   90.00
_cell.angle_gamma   90.00
#
_symmetry.space_group_name_H-M   'P 1'
#
loop_
_entity.id
_entity.type
_entity.pdbx_description
1 polymer ?
#
loop_
_entity_poly.entity_id
_entity_poly.type
_entity_poly.pdbx_seq_one_letter_code
_entity_poly.pdbx_strand_id
1 'polypeptide(L)'
;MSIFNLLKKLLSLPTKPYIRVGLGAQDMQEIDKKWGEIEQNMTLGKPSNFKNAILEADKLLDHVLKLYGYKGQTMGERMKLIPRTKYGKDFFDNMWQAHKLRNEMVHNLNYEVQHFEAAEAIAKFRKVLQELKAL
;
A
#
# COMPACT_ATOMS: atom_id res chain seq x y z
N MET A 1 -16.38 -43.09 0.86
CA MET A 1 -15.27 -42.15 1.06
C MET A 1 -14.81 -42.25 2.50
N SER A 2 -13.53 -42.41 2.72
CA SER A 2 -13.03 -42.49 4.09
C SER A 2 -13.11 -41.14 4.79
N ILE A 3 -13.20 -41.18 6.11
CA ILE A 3 -13.21 -39.97 6.93
C ILE A 3 -11.94 -39.14 6.65
N PHE A 4 -10.83 -39.83 6.44
CA PHE A 4 -9.57 -39.16 6.09
C PHE A 4 -9.65 -38.36 4.81
N ASN A 5 -10.27 -38.92 3.77
CA ASN A 5 -10.46 -38.20 2.51
C ASN A 5 -11.42 -37.04 2.63
N LEU A 6 -12.43 -37.21 3.48
CA LEU A 6 -13.38 -36.14 3.75
C LEU A 6 -12.72 -34.95 4.47
N LEU A 7 -11.91 -35.27 5.49
CA LEU A 7 -11.13 -34.27 6.22
C LEU A 7 -10.15 -33.55 5.28
N LYS A 8 -9.47 -34.31 4.43
CA LYS A 8 -8.53 -33.76 3.46
C LYS A 8 -9.25 -32.83 2.48
N LYS A 9 -10.43 -33.21 2.05
CA LYS A 9 -11.27 -32.40 1.18
C LYS A 9 -11.74 -31.14 1.88
N LEU A 10 -12.14 -31.22 3.14
CA LEU A 10 -12.52 -30.06 3.95
C LEU A 10 -11.36 -29.10 4.16
N LEU A 11 -10.16 -29.64 4.40
CA LEU A 11 -8.96 -28.83 4.56
C LEU A 11 -8.50 -28.19 3.27
N SER A 12 -8.79 -28.84 2.14
CA SER A 12 -8.42 -28.32 0.82
C SER A 12 -9.46 -27.38 0.23
N LEU A 13 -10.65 -27.32 0.83
CA LEU A 13 -11.65 -26.39 0.39
C LEU A 13 -11.09 -24.98 0.51
N PRO A 14 -11.29 -24.15 -0.51
CA PRO A 14 -10.93 -22.75 -0.41
C PRO A 14 -11.76 -22.16 0.70
N THR A 15 -11.21 -22.27 1.88
CA THR A 15 -11.88 -21.82 3.07
C THR A 15 -12.20 -20.38 2.97
N LYS A 16 -11.66 -19.74 1.94
CA LYS A 16 -11.74 -18.45 1.91
C LYS A 16 -11.52 -17.64 0.87
N PRO A 17 -12.59 -17.38 0.19
CA PRO A 17 -12.59 -16.28 -0.75
C PRO A 17 -12.05 -15.00 -0.11
N TYR A 18 -12.35 -14.74 1.13
CA TYR A 18 -11.86 -13.54 1.79
C TYR A 18 -10.39 -13.61 2.19
N ILE A 19 -9.83 -14.78 2.35
CA ILE A 19 -8.38 -14.90 2.52
C ILE A 19 -7.67 -14.53 1.23
N ARG A 20 -8.34 -14.76 0.10
CA ARG A 20 -7.77 -14.41 -1.19
C ARG A 20 -7.91 -12.95 -1.53
N VAL A 21 -8.76 -12.23 -0.80
CA VAL A 21 -8.82 -10.78 -0.90
C VAL A 21 -7.66 -10.16 -0.11
N GLY A 22 -6.91 -10.99 0.58
CA GLY A 22 -5.71 -10.57 1.29
C GLY A 22 -4.46 -10.77 0.44
N LEU A 23 -3.34 -10.54 1.05
CA LEU A 23 -2.04 -10.63 0.41
C LEU A 23 -1.48 -12.04 0.55
N GLY A 24 -1.07 -12.64 -0.56
CA GLY A 24 -0.36 -13.91 -0.55
C GLY A 24 1.09 -13.73 -0.13
N ALA A 25 1.78 -14.86 0.11
CA ALA A 25 3.18 -14.84 0.51
C ALA A 25 4.07 -14.18 -0.54
N GLN A 26 3.81 -14.43 -1.81
CA GLN A 26 4.58 -13.83 -2.89
C GLN A 26 4.33 -12.32 -2.97
N ASP A 27 3.09 -11.89 -2.80
CA ASP A 27 2.76 -10.47 -2.75
C ASP A 27 3.51 -9.78 -1.62
N MET A 28 3.55 -10.38 -0.45
CA MET A 28 4.25 -9.84 0.72
C MET A 28 5.74 -9.69 0.45
N GLN A 29 6.36 -10.67 -0.19
CA GLN A 29 7.78 -10.60 -0.55
C GLN A 29 8.07 -9.46 -1.52
N GLU A 30 7.22 -9.29 -2.52
CA GLU A 30 7.37 -8.21 -3.50
C GLU A 30 7.18 -6.84 -2.86
N ILE A 31 6.21 -6.72 -1.97
CA ILE A 31 5.94 -5.50 -1.23
C ILE A 31 7.13 -5.14 -0.34
N ASP A 32 7.66 -6.11 0.40
CA ASP A 32 8.83 -5.89 1.26
C ASP A 32 10.04 -5.43 0.45
N LYS A 33 10.27 -6.06 -0.69
CA LYS A 33 11.36 -5.69 -1.59
C LYS A 33 11.19 -4.25 -2.09
N LYS A 34 10.00 -3.91 -2.55
CA LYS A 34 9.70 -2.56 -3.03
C LYS A 34 9.85 -1.52 -1.92
N TRP A 35 9.40 -1.84 -0.72
CA TRP A 35 9.54 -0.94 0.42
C TRP A 35 11.01 -0.70 0.76
N GLY A 36 11.83 -1.75 0.72
CA GLY A 36 13.28 -1.61 0.92
C GLY A 36 13.91 -0.67 -0.10
N GLU A 37 13.51 -0.73 -1.36
CA GLU A 37 13.98 0.17 -2.40
C GLU A 37 13.56 1.62 -2.14
N ILE A 38 12.34 1.82 -1.64
CA ILE A 38 11.84 3.14 -1.27
C ILE A 38 12.68 3.73 -0.12
N GLU A 39 12.94 2.95 0.91
CA GLU A 39 13.76 3.39 2.04
C GLU A 39 15.18 3.72 1.60
N GLN A 40 15.73 2.92 0.68
CA GLN A 40 17.06 3.18 0.14
C GLN A 40 17.11 4.50 -0.63
N ASN A 41 16.09 4.82 -1.39
CA ASN A 41 15.99 6.12 -2.06
C ASN A 41 16.05 7.27 -1.04
N MET A 42 15.40 7.11 0.10
CA MET A 42 15.44 8.13 1.13
C MET A 42 16.85 8.34 1.68
N THR A 43 17.64 7.28 1.77
CA THR A 43 19.02 7.38 2.29
C THR A 43 20.00 8.03 1.30
N LEU A 44 19.68 8.02 -0.01
CA LEU A 44 20.53 8.65 -1.03
C LEU A 44 20.54 10.18 -0.95
N GLY A 45 19.54 10.78 -0.34
CA GLY A 45 19.57 12.16 0.15
C GLY A 45 19.43 13.27 -0.85
N LYS A 46 19.18 12.98 -2.12
CA LYS A 46 18.98 14.01 -3.16
C LYS A 46 17.49 14.31 -3.34
N PRO A 47 17.11 15.55 -3.73
CA PRO A 47 15.71 15.86 -3.99
C PRO A 47 15.04 14.93 -4.98
N SER A 48 15.75 14.49 -6.03
CA SER A 48 15.23 13.51 -6.99
C SER A 48 14.96 12.15 -6.35
N ASN A 49 15.76 11.75 -5.39
CA ASN A 49 15.55 10.51 -4.65
C ASN A 49 14.30 10.60 -3.75
N PHE A 50 14.08 11.75 -3.13
CA PHE A 50 12.88 11.97 -2.31
C PHE A 50 11.62 11.91 -3.15
N LYS A 51 11.62 12.57 -4.31
CA LYS A 51 10.50 12.50 -5.24
C LYS A 51 10.23 11.06 -5.68
N ASN A 52 11.28 10.35 -6.04
CA ASN A 52 11.15 8.97 -6.49
C ASN A 52 10.60 8.07 -5.36
N ALA A 53 11.07 8.26 -4.14
CA ALA A 53 10.56 7.49 -2.99
C ALA A 53 9.06 7.69 -2.80
N ILE A 54 8.58 8.94 -2.88
CA ILE A 54 7.16 9.25 -2.72
C ILE A 54 6.32 8.65 -3.87
N LEU A 55 6.80 8.79 -5.11
CA LEU A 55 6.10 8.22 -6.27
C LEU A 55 5.98 6.71 -6.16
N GLU A 56 7.06 6.04 -5.77
CA GLU A 56 7.06 4.58 -5.62
C GLU A 56 6.21 4.12 -4.43
N ALA A 57 6.21 4.88 -3.33
CA ALA A 57 5.37 4.55 -2.18
C ALA A 57 3.89 4.67 -2.51
N ASP A 58 3.50 5.71 -3.21
CA ASP A 58 2.12 5.91 -3.66
C ASP A 58 1.68 4.80 -4.60
N LYS A 59 2.55 4.45 -5.54
CA LYS A 59 2.32 3.37 -6.49
C LYS A 59 2.19 2.02 -5.78
N LEU A 60 3.01 1.79 -4.76
CA LEU A 60 2.93 0.57 -3.97
C LEU A 60 1.61 0.48 -3.20
N LEU A 61 1.19 1.58 -2.59
CA LEU A 61 -0.11 1.63 -1.90
C LEU A 61 -1.25 1.34 -2.87
N ASP A 62 -1.22 1.95 -4.05
CA ASP A 62 -2.24 1.69 -5.08
C ASP A 62 -2.28 0.21 -5.48
N HIS A 63 -1.10 -0.40 -5.64
CA HIS A 63 -0.99 -1.83 -5.95
C HIS A 63 -1.62 -2.68 -4.85
N VAL A 64 -1.35 -2.36 -3.58
CA VAL A 64 -1.94 -3.07 -2.43
C VAL A 64 -3.46 -2.96 -2.43
N LEU A 65 -3.99 -1.77 -2.71
CA LEU A 65 -5.43 -1.57 -2.79
C LEU A 65 -6.06 -2.42 -3.88
N LYS A 66 -5.39 -2.54 -5.02
CA LYS A 66 -5.83 -3.42 -6.10
C LYS A 66 -5.83 -4.89 -5.68
N LEU A 67 -4.79 -5.32 -4.97
CA LEU A 67 -4.71 -6.69 -4.45
C LEU A 67 -5.84 -7.00 -3.47
N TYR A 68 -6.27 -6.00 -2.71
CA TYR A 68 -7.42 -6.14 -1.81
C TYR A 68 -8.77 -6.11 -2.53
N GLY A 69 -8.76 -5.90 -3.84
CA GLY A 69 -10.00 -5.95 -4.63
C GLY A 69 -10.76 -4.63 -4.73
N TYR A 70 -10.16 -3.53 -4.29
CA TYR A 70 -10.77 -2.22 -4.48
C TYR A 70 -10.65 -1.82 -5.95
N LYS A 71 -11.78 -1.86 -6.66
CA LYS A 71 -11.83 -1.63 -8.11
C LYS A 71 -12.27 -0.21 -8.40
N GLY A 72 -11.34 0.59 -8.87
CA GLY A 72 -11.60 1.93 -9.36
C GLY A 72 -10.70 2.19 -10.55
N GLN A 73 -10.99 3.23 -11.31
CA GLN A 73 -10.14 3.62 -12.45
C GLN A 73 -8.94 4.42 -12.00
N THR A 74 -9.05 5.10 -10.87
CA THR A 74 -7.97 5.88 -10.28
C THR A 74 -7.70 5.43 -8.87
N MET A 75 -6.53 5.77 -8.36
CA MET A 75 -6.19 5.50 -6.96
C MET A 75 -7.16 6.21 -6.00
N GLY A 76 -7.53 7.45 -6.31
CA GLY A 76 -8.50 8.18 -5.50
C GLY A 76 -9.84 7.46 -5.39
N GLU A 77 -10.32 6.89 -6.50
CA GLU A 77 -11.54 6.09 -6.48
C GLU A 77 -11.38 4.84 -5.62
N ARG A 78 -10.24 4.16 -5.75
CA ARG A 78 -9.96 2.97 -4.91
C ARG A 78 -9.91 3.31 -3.44
N MET A 79 -9.26 4.42 -3.09
CA MET A 79 -9.17 4.87 -1.70
C MET A 79 -10.56 5.15 -1.10
N LYS A 80 -11.46 5.70 -1.91
CA LYS A 80 -12.84 5.98 -1.47
C LYS A 80 -13.66 4.73 -1.22
N LEU A 81 -13.28 3.60 -1.80
CA LEU A 81 -13.98 2.34 -1.62
C LEU A 81 -13.66 1.66 -0.29
N ILE A 82 -12.62 2.07 0.40
CA ILE A 82 -12.27 1.52 1.71
C ILE A 82 -13.36 1.91 2.71
N PRO A 83 -14.02 0.93 3.37
CA PRO A 83 -15.08 1.26 4.32
C PRO A 83 -14.54 2.12 5.48
N ARG A 84 -15.25 3.21 5.77
CA ARG A 84 -14.85 4.15 6.82
C ARG A 84 -14.87 3.54 8.21
N THR A 85 -15.59 2.45 8.38
CA THR A 85 -15.69 1.74 9.65
C THR A 85 -14.55 0.77 9.88
N LYS A 86 -13.75 0.49 8.85
CA LYS A 86 -12.72 -0.53 8.91
C LYS A 86 -11.42 -0.07 9.56
N TYR A 87 -11.12 1.22 9.44
CA TYR A 87 -9.91 1.83 9.98
C TYR A 87 -10.26 3.13 10.70
N GLY A 88 -9.36 3.59 11.55
CA GLY A 88 -9.53 4.84 12.27
C GLY A 88 -9.32 6.07 11.38
N LYS A 89 -9.67 7.23 11.92
CA LYS A 89 -9.54 8.52 11.22
C LYS A 89 -8.10 8.75 10.76
N ASP A 90 -7.12 8.42 11.59
CA ASP A 90 -5.71 8.67 11.27
C ASP A 90 -5.25 7.89 10.04
N PHE A 91 -5.77 6.69 9.84
CA PHE A 91 -5.48 5.90 8.64
C PHE A 91 -5.86 6.68 7.37
N PHE A 92 -7.09 7.19 7.34
CA PHE A 92 -7.59 7.93 6.17
C PHE A 92 -6.87 9.26 5.99
N ASP A 93 -6.62 9.98 7.09
CA ASP A 93 -5.89 11.24 7.04
C ASP A 93 -4.47 11.03 6.50
N ASN A 94 -3.75 10.04 7.00
CA ASN A 94 -2.41 9.72 6.53
C ASN A 94 -2.40 9.35 5.05
N MET A 95 -3.33 8.50 4.65
CA MET A 95 -3.43 8.03 3.27
C MET A 95 -3.69 9.19 2.30
N TRP A 96 -4.68 10.02 2.61
CA TRP A 96 -5.04 11.14 1.74
C TRP A 96 -3.96 12.23 1.71
N GLN A 97 -3.34 12.54 2.84
CA GLN A 97 -2.28 13.55 2.91
C GLN A 97 -1.05 13.11 2.11
N ALA A 98 -0.64 11.86 2.25
CA ALA A 98 0.50 11.34 1.49
C ALA A 98 0.22 11.31 -0.01
N HIS A 99 -0.96 10.85 -0.41
CA HIS A 99 -1.37 10.83 -1.82
C HIS A 99 -1.48 12.24 -2.39
N LYS A 100 -1.98 13.20 -1.61
CA LYS A 100 -2.07 14.60 -2.01
C LYS A 100 -0.71 15.20 -2.32
N LEU A 101 0.28 14.93 -1.47
CA LEU A 101 1.64 15.42 -1.72
C LEU A 101 2.18 14.87 -3.04
N ARG A 102 1.97 13.58 -3.28
CA ARG A 102 2.36 12.97 -4.56
C ARG A 102 1.70 13.69 -5.73
N ASN A 103 0.43 14.00 -5.63
CA ASN A 103 -0.28 14.71 -6.70
C ASN A 103 0.29 16.12 -6.92
N GLU A 104 0.60 16.83 -5.85
CA GLU A 104 1.22 18.15 -5.95
C GLU A 104 2.56 18.09 -6.68
N MET A 105 3.37 17.10 -6.38
CA MET A 105 4.66 16.88 -7.03
C MET A 105 4.51 16.61 -8.53
N VAL A 106 3.52 15.84 -8.92
CA VAL A 106 3.29 15.47 -10.32
C VAL A 106 2.71 16.63 -11.11
N HIS A 107 1.82 17.42 -10.52
CA HIS A 107 1.15 18.52 -11.20
C HIS A 107 1.96 19.83 -11.20
N ASN A 108 2.93 19.94 -10.31
CA ASN A 108 3.80 21.10 -10.26
C ASN A 108 5.26 20.69 -10.44
N LEU A 109 5.76 20.84 -11.66
CA LEU A 109 7.12 20.42 -12.03
C LEU A 109 8.21 21.16 -11.27
N ASN A 110 7.89 22.35 -10.73
CA ASN A 110 8.85 23.13 -9.97
C ASN A 110 8.80 22.85 -8.47
N TYR A 111 7.94 21.93 -8.05
CA TYR A 111 7.83 21.59 -6.64
C TYR A 111 9.09 20.87 -6.17
N GLU A 112 9.79 21.48 -5.23
CA GLU A 112 10.93 20.84 -4.59
C GLU A 112 10.51 20.25 -3.24
N VAL A 113 10.64 18.93 -3.13
CA VAL A 113 10.33 18.23 -1.89
C VAL A 113 11.52 18.33 -0.95
N GLN A 114 11.30 18.88 0.23
CA GLN A 114 12.30 18.93 1.27
C GLN A 114 12.41 17.56 1.95
N HIS A 115 13.57 17.28 2.54
CA HIS A 115 13.78 16.01 3.21
C HIS A 115 12.72 15.72 4.27
N PHE A 116 12.37 16.71 5.10
CA PHE A 116 11.39 16.50 6.17
C PHE A 116 10.00 16.20 5.62
N GLU A 117 9.61 16.82 4.51
CA GLU A 117 8.32 16.54 3.85
C GLU A 117 8.28 15.11 3.33
N ALA A 118 9.36 14.70 2.68
CA ALA A 118 9.49 13.34 2.15
C ALA A 118 9.46 12.31 3.29
N ALA A 119 10.25 12.55 4.34
CA ALA A 119 10.29 11.66 5.49
C ALA A 119 8.91 11.50 6.14
N GLU A 120 8.20 12.61 6.28
CA GLU A 120 6.83 12.60 6.83
C GLU A 120 5.87 11.82 5.92
N ALA A 121 5.93 12.04 4.62
CA ALA A 121 5.08 11.34 3.66
C ALA A 121 5.37 9.83 3.66
N ILE A 122 6.64 9.45 3.64
CA ILE A 122 7.04 8.04 3.68
C ILE A 122 6.58 7.38 4.99
N ALA A 123 6.67 8.09 6.11
CA ALA A 123 6.16 7.58 7.38
C ALA A 123 4.64 7.34 7.34
N LYS A 124 3.91 8.23 6.68
CA LYS A 124 2.45 8.08 6.49
C LYS A 124 2.11 6.88 5.62
N PHE A 125 2.80 6.73 4.49
CA PHE A 125 2.63 5.56 3.63
C PHE A 125 2.92 4.26 4.40
N ARG A 126 4.00 4.25 5.17
CA ARG A 126 4.37 3.08 5.96
C ARG A 126 3.29 2.69 6.94
N LYS A 127 2.76 3.66 7.69
CA LYS A 127 1.66 3.41 8.64
C LYS A 127 0.45 2.84 7.97
N VAL A 128 0.04 3.41 6.85
CA VAL A 128 -1.11 2.93 6.08
C VAL A 128 -0.89 1.50 5.62
N LEU A 129 0.28 1.20 5.06
CA LEU A 129 0.62 -0.15 4.60
C LEU A 129 0.68 -1.15 5.76
N GLN A 130 1.16 -0.72 6.93
CA GLN A 130 1.16 -1.57 8.13
C GLN A 130 -0.25 -1.88 8.59
N GLU A 131 -1.14 -0.90 8.62
CA GLU A 131 -2.54 -1.11 8.99
C GLU A 131 -3.27 -1.99 7.98
N LEU A 132 -2.89 -1.91 6.71
CA LEU A 132 -3.37 -2.82 5.67
C LEU A 132 -2.77 -4.22 5.76
N LYS A 133 -1.85 -4.45 6.69
CA LYS A 133 -1.13 -5.72 6.85
C LYS A 133 -0.25 -6.06 5.64
N ALA A 134 0.21 -5.04 4.93
CA ALA A 134 1.11 -5.20 3.79
C ALA A 134 2.58 -5.11 4.21
N LEU A 135 2.84 -4.43 5.32
CA LEU A 135 4.17 -4.31 5.93
C LEU A 135 4.13 -4.71 7.39
#